data_90703dd6efb6d8ae670224ad556a17fa
#
_entry.id   90703dd6efb6d8ae670224ad556a17fa
#
_cell.length_a   1.000
_cell.length_b   1.000
_cell.length_c   1.000
_cell.angle_alpha   90.00
_cell.angle_beta   90.00
_cell.angle_gamma   90.00
#
_symmetry.space_group_name_H-M   'P 1'
#
loop_
_entity.id
_entity.type
_entity.pdbx_description
1 polymer ?
#
loop_
_entity_poly.entity_id
_entity_poly.type
_entity_poly.pdbx_seq_one_letter_code
_entity_poly.pdbx_strand_id
1 'polypeptide(L)'
;MLVRDNAHTCYEKYFVARQPIVSRLGTCWGYELLFRSPENKTQADFLDASFATSQVIVDGLPLALENIPASCKVMINTSADMIRARIPLVLPKERCVIEILESTLPSSDILRELSSLKSLGYTLALDDYAGQEYLRPFLDMVDIVKVDFRLVPSEEKRRELYLTVKSLKGNPRLVVA
;
A
#
# COMPACT_ATOMS: atom_id res chain seq x y z
N MET A 1 5.26 -18.96 48.59
CA MET A 1 6.32 -18.78 47.60
C MET A 1 5.64 -18.34 46.30
N LEU A 2 5.53 -17.03 46.13
CA LEU A 2 4.85 -16.42 44.95
C LEU A 2 5.90 -16.20 43.87
N VAL A 3 5.81 -16.99 42.81
CA VAL A 3 6.57 -16.74 41.57
C VAL A 3 5.91 -15.55 40.86
N ARG A 4 6.59 -14.42 40.88
CA ARG A 4 6.21 -13.26 40.01
C ARG A 4 6.83 -13.50 38.65
N ASP A 5 6.01 -13.89 37.68
CA ASP A 5 6.35 -13.78 36.28
C ASP A 5 6.37 -12.30 35.88
N ASN A 6 7.56 -11.75 35.74
CA ASN A 6 7.78 -10.46 35.11
C ASN A 6 7.67 -10.62 33.57
N ALA A 7 6.45 -10.69 33.06
CA ALA A 7 6.23 -10.46 31.66
C ALA A 7 6.52 -8.96 31.38
N HIS A 8 7.72 -8.66 30.92
CA HIS A 8 8.01 -7.36 30.31
C HIS A 8 7.21 -7.28 29.01
N THR A 9 6.04 -6.68 29.11
CA THR A 9 5.29 -6.24 27.92
C THR A 9 6.10 -5.11 27.30
N CYS A 10 6.89 -5.43 26.30
CA CYS A 10 7.60 -4.46 25.51
C CYS A 10 6.57 -3.76 24.62
N TYR A 11 6.11 -2.58 25.02
CA TYR A 11 5.26 -1.75 24.19
C TYR A 11 6.15 -1.11 23.11
N GLU A 12 6.17 -1.68 21.93
CA GLU A 12 6.76 -1.01 20.78
C GLU A 12 5.85 0.17 20.38
N LYS A 13 6.39 1.38 20.37
CA LYS A 13 5.68 2.57 19.90
C LYS A 13 5.78 2.64 18.38
N TYR A 14 4.65 2.57 17.70
CA TYR A 14 4.60 2.75 16.26
C TYR A 14 4.04 4.13 15.92
N PHE A 15 4.56 4.73 14.86
CA PHE A 15 4.06 5.98 14.35
C PHE A 15 3.39 5.74 13.01
N VAL A 16 2.18 6.29 12.86
CA VAL A 16 1.45 6.27 11.60
C VAL A 16 1.33 7.70 11.10
N ALA A 17 2.06 8.03 10.02
CA ALA A 17 1.83 9.27 9.31
C ALA A 17 0.68 9.08 8.30
N ARG A 18 -0.01 10.17 7.98
CA ARG A 18 -1.12 10.20 7.02
C ARG A 18 -0.82 11.23 5.96
N GLN A 19 -0.78 10.80 4.71
CA GLN A 19 -0.66 11.71 3.56
C GLN A 19 -2.03 11.79 2.88
N PRO A 20 -2.67 12.99 2.81
CA PRO A 20 -3.98 13.11 2.21
C PRO A 20 -3.93 12.95 0.69
N ILE A 21 -4.91 12.25 0.14
CA ILE A 21 -5.14 12.11 -1.29
C ILE A 21 -6.37 12.92 -1.62
N VAL A 22 -6.19 13.95 -2.44
CA VAL A 22 -7.25 14.89 -2.78
C VAL A 22 -7.73 14.68 -4.22
N SER A 23 -9.00 14.89 -4.43
CA SER A 23 -9.59 14.88 -5.76
C SER A 23 -9.22 16.16 -6.53
N ARG A 24 -9.47 16.19 -7.84
CA ARG A 24 -9.32 17.39 -8.66
C ARG A 24 -10.14 18.59 -8.18
N LEU A 25 -11.17 18.36 -7.38
CA LEU A 25 -12.02 19.41 -6.80
C LEU A 25 -11.57 19.84 -5.40
N GLY A 26 -10.39 19.36 -4.94
CA GLY A 26 -9.85 19.69 -3.63
C GLY A 26 -10.51 18.94 -2.46
N THR A 27 -11.40 17.98 -2.73
CA THR A 27 -12.02 17.16 -1.67
C THR A 27 -11.12 15.99 -1.30
N CYS A 28 -11.02 15.68 -0.01
CA CYS A 28 -10.26 14.52 0.44
C CYS A 28 -10.94 13.22 -0.01
N TRP A 29 -10.25 12.43 -0.80
CA TRP A 29 -10.70 11.11 -1.24
C TRP A 29 -10.25 10.02 -0.26
N GLY A 30 -9.07 10.18 0.32
CA GLY A 30 -8.48 9.19 1.22
C GLY A 30 -7.14 9.62 1.77
N TYR A 31 -6.46 8.68 2.38
CA TYR A 31 -5.14 8.88 2.97
C TYR A 31 -4.23 7.69 2.64
N GLU A 32 -2.98 7.95 2.36
CA GLU A 32 -1.94 6.95 2.45
C GLU A 32 -1.47 6.85 3.89
N LEU A 33 -1.38 5.62 4.42
CA LEU A 33 -0.89 5.35 5.77
C LEU A 33 0.56 4.90 5.70
N LEU A 34 1.43 5.72 6.28
CA LEU A 34 2.86 5.48 6.34
C LEU A 34 3.23 4.98 7.73
N PHE A 35 3.36 3.67 7.87
CA PHE A 35 3.76 3.04 9.12
C PHE A 35 5.28 3.15 9.29
N ARG A 36 5.72 3.63 10.46
CA ARG A 36 7.14 3.76 10.79
C ARG A 36 7.44 3.09 12.11
N SER A 37 8.43 2.20 12.10
CA SER A 37 9.05 1.69 13.32
C SER A 37 9.94 2.77 13.95
N PRO A 38 10.01 2.86 15.30
CA PRO A 38 10.86 3.83 15.98
C PRO A 38 12.36 3.56 15.83
N GLU A 39 12.76 2.37 15.44
CA GLU A 39 14.15 2.01 15.25
C GLU A 39 14.55 2.03 13.78
N ASN A 40 15.64 2.80 13.47
CA ASN A 40 16.37 2.69 12.21
C ASN A 40 17.06 1.31 12.16
N LYS A 41 16.31 0.24 11.87
CA LYS A 41 16.89 -1.08 11.66
C LYS A 41 17.65 -1.09 10.35
N THR A 42 18.92 -1.48 10.42
CA THR A 42 19.82 -1.67 9.29
C THR A 42 19.34 -2.83 8.41
N GLN A 43 19.79 -2.86 7.17
CA GLN A 43 19.38 -3.73 6.05
C GLN A 43 19.36 -5.26 6.31
N ALA A 44 19.87 -5.74 7.46
CA ALA A 44 19.94 -7.17 7.81
C ALA A 44 18.63 -7.75 8.40
N ASP A 45 17.67 -6.90 8.81
CA ASP A 45 16.47 -7.33 9.55
C ASP A 45 15.20 -7.43 8.66
N PHE A 46 15.33 -7.53 7.34
CA PHE A 46 14.20 -7.43 6.40
C PHE A 46 13.17 -8.56 6.51
N LEU A 47 13.54 -9.76 6.93
CA LEU A 47 12.58 -10.87 7.10
C LEU A 47 11.74 -10.71 8.36
N ASP A 48 12.34 -10.25 9.45
CA ASP A 48 11.62 -9.89 10.69
C ASP A 48 10.82 -8.59 10.51
N ALA A 49 11.30 -7.66 9.67
CA ALA A 49 10.65 -6.39 9.40
C ALA A 49 9.28 -6.55 8.69
N SER A 50 9.14 -7.50 7.76
CA SER A 50 7.86 -7.73 7.08
C SER A 50 6.80 -8.26 8.03
N PHE A 51 7.18 -9.17 8.94
CA PHE A 51 6.26 -9.71 9.94
C PHE A 51 5.89 -8.66 11.00
N ALA A 52 6.88 -7.92 11.50
CA ALA A 52 6.67 -6.82 12.42
C ALA A 52 5.79 -5.72 11.79
N THR A 53 6.03 -5.36 10.52
CA THR A 53 5.20 -4.40 9.78
C THR A 53 3.76 -4.91 9.63
N SER A 54 3.57 -6.21 9.38
CA SER A 54 2.23 -6.81 9.29
C SER A 54 1.47 -6.70 10.60
N GLN A 55 2.14 -6.98 11.72
CA GLN A 55 1.55 -6.86 13.06
C GLN A 55 1.19 -5.39 13.36
N VAL A 56 2.09 -4.46 13.02
CA VAL A 56 1.85 -3.01 13.16
C VAL A 56 0.63 -2.55 12.38
N ILE A 57 0.47 -3.05 11.16
CA ILE A 57 -0.69 -2.72 10.33
C ILE A 57 -1.96 -3.26 10.98
N VAL A 58 -1.96 -4.50 11.41
CA VAL A 58 -3.14 -5.14 12.03
C VAL A 58 -3.55 -4.44 13.32
N ASP A 59 -2.59 -4.13 14.19
CA ASP A 59 -2.84 -3.52 15.49
C ASP A 59 -3.04 -1.99 15.40
N GLY A 60 -2.33 -1.34 14.49
CA GLY A 60 -2.37 0.12 14.32
C GLY A 60 -3.48 0.63 13.42
N LEU A 61 -4.01 -0.21 12.52
CA LEU A 61 -5.04 0.21 11.56
C LEU A 61 -6.33 0.69 12.25
N PRO A 62 -6.89 0.01 13.28
CA PRO A 62 -8.09 0.48 13.96
C PRO A 62 -7.91 1.90 14.51
N LEU A 63 -6.80 2.17 15.19
CA LEU A 63 -6.45 3.50 15.74
C LEU A 63 -6.24 4.54 14.62
N ALA A 64 -5.64 4.13 13.50
CA ALA A 64 -5.46 5.01 12.36
C ALA A 64 -6.80 5.40 11.74
N LEU A 65 -7.78 4.48 11.71
CA LEU A 65 -9.09 4.71 11.13
C LEU A 65 -10.02 5.56 11.99
N GLU A 66 -9.84 5.60 13.32
CA GLU A 66 -10.70 6.35 14.24
C GLU A 66 -10.84 7.83 13.86
N ASN A 67 -9.77 8.43 13.33
CA ASN A 67 -9.73 9.85 12.96
C ASN A 67 -9.83 10.09 11.45
N ILE A 68 -10.26 9.09 10.68
CA ILE A 68 -10.45 9.18 9.22
C ILE A 68 -11.94 9.02 8.92
N PRO A 69 -12.58 10.01 8.26
CA PRO A 69 -13.99 9.91 7.89
C PRO A 69 -14.32 8.58 7.21
N ALA A 70 -15.49 8.01 7.55
CA ALA A 70 -15.91 6.71 7.00
C ALA A 70 -16.02 6.70 5.45
N SER A 71 -16.23 7.88 4.86
CA SER A 71 -16.26 8.06 3.39
C SER A 71 -14.89 8.03 2.72
N CYS A 72 -13.80 8.21 3.50
CA CYS A 72 -12.44 8.22 2.97
C CYS A 72 -11.85 6.81 2.92
N LYS A 73 -11.11 6.52 1.85
CA LYS A 73 -10.31 5.31 1.73
C LYS A 73 -8.95 5.48 2.43
N VAL A 74 -8.30 4.37 2.73
CA VAL A 74 -6.90 4.35 3.17
C VAL A 74 -6.08 3.44 2.27
N MET A 75 -4.95 3.94 1.79
CA MET A 75 -3.97 3.16 1.05
C MET A 75 -2.94 2.57 2.02
N ILE A 76 -2.60 1.31 1.82
CA ILE A 76 -1.68 0.56 2.69
C ILE A 76 -0.62 -0.09 1.82
N ASN A 77 0.61 0.37 2.01
CA ASN A 77 1.79 -0.19 1.37
C ASN A 77 1.96 -1.67 1.72
N THR A 78 2.05 -2.51 0.71
CA THR A 78 2.05 -3.96 0.85
C THR A 78 3.23 -4.56 0.10
N SER A 79 4.17 -5.16 0.83
CA SER A 79 5.32 -5.84 0.25
C SER A 79 4.93 -7.17 -0.41
N ALA A 80 5.82 -7.69 -1.28
CA ALA A 80 5.65 -9.00 -1.90
C ALA A 80 5.44 -10.12 -0.86
N ASP A 81 6.14 -10.07 0.27
CA ASP A 81 6.02 -11.09 1.32
C ASP A 81 4.68 -11.00 2.06
N MET A 82 4.17 -9.79 2.29
CA MET A 82 2.83 -9.59 2.83
C MET A 82 1.75 -10.13 1.90
N ILE A 83 1.91 -9.92 0.58
CA ILE A 83 0.99 -10.48 -0.43
C ILE A 83 1.02 -12.00 -0.39
N ARG A 84 2.21 -12.63 -0.37
CA ARG A 84 2.38 -14.09 -0.26
C ARG A 84 1.79 -14.66 1.02
N ALA A 85 2.01 -13.97 2.13
CA ALA A 85 1.47 -14.33 3.44
C ALA A 85 -0.03 -14.03 3.59
N ARG A 86 -0.68 -13.47 2.56
CA ARG A 86 -2.11 -13.13 2.54
C ARG A 86 -2.54 -12.14 3.63
N ILE A 87 -1.60 -11.34 4.13
CA ILE A 87 -1.88 -10.31 5.14
C ILE A 87 -3.01 -9.35 4.70
N PRO A 88 -3.12 -8.94 3.41
CA PRO A 88 -4.22 -8.07 2.99
C PRO A 88 -5.63 -8.58 3.29
N LEU A 89 -5.83 -9.89 3.50
CA LEU A 89 -7.16 -10.45 3.78
C LEU A 89 -7.74 -10.03 5.15
N VAL A 90 -6.91 -9.57 6.09
CA VAL A 90 -7.38 -9.06 7.40
C VAL A 90 -7.83 -7.61 7.32
N LEU A 91 -7.55 -6.90 6.23
CA LEU A 91 -7.90 -5.50 6.05
C LEU A 91 -9.36 -5.34 5.59
N PRO A 92 -10.10 -4.35 6.11
CA PRO A 92 -11.46 -4.09 5.68
C PRO A 92 -11.47 -3.55 4.23
N LYS A 93 -11.84 -4.38 3.27
CA LYS A 93 -11.81 -4.08 1.83
C LYS A 93 -12.64 -2.85 1.44
N GLU A 94 -13.67 -2.54 2.21
CA GLU A 94 -14.51 -1.37 2.01
C GLU A 94 -13.79 -0.06 2.32
N ARG A 95 -12.75 -0.12 3.14
CA ARG A 95 -11.97 1.04 3.59
C ARG A 95 -10.57 1.05 3.01
N CYS A 96 -9.97 -0.12 2.82
CA CYS A 96 -8.56 -0.26 2.48
C CYS A 96 -8.35 -0.47 0.97
N VAL A 97 -7.31 0.17 0.45
CA VAL A 97 -6.73 -0.05 -0.87
C VAL A 97 -5.37 -0.70 -0.66
N ILE A 98 -5.14 -1.83 -1.31
CA ILE A 98 -3.88 -2.55 -1.25
C ILE A 98 -2.92 -1.91 -2.25
N GLU A 99 -1.86 -1.32 -1.77
CA GLU A 99 -0.87 -0.63 -2.58
C GLU A 99 0.34 -1.52 -2.83
N ILE A 100 0.57 -1.88 -4.08
CA ILE A 100 1.66 -2.73 -4.54
C ILE A 100 2.87 -1.84 -4.75
N LEU A 101 3.94 -2.08 -3.99
CA LEU A 101 5.18 -1.33 -4.12
C LEU A 101 5.83 -1.57 -5.48
N GLU A 102 6.44 -0.54 -6.07
CA GLU A 102 7.17 -0.60 -7.35
C GLU A 102 8.32 -1.62 -7.35
N SER A 103 8.86 -1.94 -6.17
CA SER A 103 9.90 -2.96 -5.99
C SER A 103 9.38 -4.41 -6.09
N THR A 104 8.07 -4.60 -6.12
CA THR A 104 7.45 -5.93 -6.22
C THR A 104 7.60 -6.46 -7.65
N LEU A 105 8.18 -7.65 -7.79
CA LEU A 105 8.27 -8.33 -9.09
C LEU A 105 6.98 -9.11 -9.40
N PRO A 106 6.46 -9.05 -10.65
CA PRO A 106 5.22 -9.72 -11.06
C PRO A 106 5.44 -11.23 -11.31
N SER A 107 5.85 -11.95 -10.28
CA SER A 107 5.98 -13.40 -10.31
C SER A 107 4.59 -14.08 -10.33
N SER A 108 4.52 -15.32 -10.81
CA SER A 108 3.25 -16.05 -10.97
C SER A 108 2.47 -16.23 -9.67
N ASP A 109 3.17 -16.37 -8.55
CA ASP A 109 2.58 -16.44 -7.21
C ASP A 109 1.96 -15.10 -6.80
N ILE A 110 2.66 -13.98 -6.98
CA ILE A 110 2.16 -12.63 -6.71
C ILE A 110 0.93 -12.32 -7.57
N LEU A 111 1.01 -12.56 -8.88
CA LEU A 111 -0.13 -12.30 -9.79
C LEU A 111 -1.36 -13.13 -9.40
N ARG A 112 -1.19 -14.38 -8.98
CA ARG A 112 -2.27 -15.24 -8.51
C ARG A 112 -2.91 -14.70 -7.23
N GLU A 113 -2.12 -14.29 -6.23
CA GLU A 113 -2.64 -13.74 -4.98
C GLU A 113 -3.35 -12.40 -5.21
N LEU A 114 -2.82 -11.52 -6.07
CA LEU A 114 -3.49 -10.27 -6.45
C LEU A 114 -4.80 -10.52 -7.19
N SER A 115 -4.85 -11.51 -8.10
CA SER A 115 -6.09 -11.93 -8.76
C SER A 115 -7.12 -12.44 -7.76
N SER A 116 -6.69 -13.19 -6.75
CA SER A 116 -7.56 -13.63 -5.66
C SER A 116 -8.12 -12.44 -4.87
N LEU A 117 -7.28 -11.47 -4.49
CA LEU A 117 -7.72 -10.25 -3.81
C LEU A 117 -8.75 -9.47 -4.64
N LYS A 118 -8.53 -9.32 -5.94
CA LYS A 118 -9.50 -8.69 -6.86
C LYS A 118 -10.83 -9.43 -6.87
N SER A 119 -10.81 -10.76 -6.97
CA SER A 119 -12.04 -11.58 -6.97
C SER A 119 -12.86 -11.45 -5.68
N LEU A 120 -12.16 -11.18 -4.55
CA LEU A 120 -12.77 -10.92 -3.25
C LEU A 120 -13.29 -9.48 -3.09
N GLY A 121 -13.04 -8.60 -4.07
CA GLY A 121 -13.52 -7.23 -4.11
C GLY A 121 -12.58 -6.21 -3.48
N TYR A 122 -11.30 -6.53 -3.29
CA TYR A 122 -10.29 -5.54 -2.88
C TYR A 122 -9.96 -4.58 -4.03
N THR A 123 -9.73 -3.33 -3.68
CA THR A 123 -9.17 -2.31 -4.58
C THR A 123 -7.65 -2.41 -4.54
N LEU A 124 -7.01 -2.46 -5.71
CA LEU A 124 -5.56 -2.53 -5.85
C LEU A 124 -5.01 -1.23 -6.43
N ALA A 125 -3.86 -0.78 -5.93
CA ALA A 125 -3.10 0.34 -6.45
C ALA A 125 -1.68 -0.12 -6.79
N LEU A 126 -1.07 0.48 -7.82
CA LEU A 126 0.35 0.34 -8.14
C LEU A 126 1.05 1.63 -7.75
N ASP A 127 2.10 1.52 -6.94
CA ASP A 127 2.89 2.66 -6.46
C ASP A 127 4.00 3.05 -7.45
N ASP A 128 4.35 4.34 -7.44
CA ASP A 128 5.49 4.98 -8.09
C ASP A 128 5.75 4.50 -9.54
N TYR A 129 4.67 4.36 -10.32
CA TYR A 129 4.79 3.99 -11.72
C TYR A 129 5.36 5.15 -12.54
N ALA A 130 6.51 4.93 -13.15
CA ALA A 130 7.20 5.87 -14.03
C ALA A 130 7.45 5.30 -15.45
N GLY A 131 6.71 4.26 -15.83
CA GLY A 131 6.84 3.59 -17.14
C GLY A 131 7.75 2.37 -17.12
N GLN A 132 8.01 1.78 -15.96
CA GLN A 132 8.80 0.56 -15.82
C GLN A 132 8.10 -0.61 -16.53
N GLU A 133 8.75 -1.18 -17.55
CA GLU A 133 8.16 -2.23 -18.38
C GLU A 133 7.85 -3.51 -17.61
N TYR A 134 8.67 -3.83 -16.60
CA TYR A 134 8.45 -5.03 -15.75
C TYR A 134 7.19 -4.94 -14.89
N LEU A 135 6.65 -3.74 -14.63
CA LEU A 135 5.41 -3.54 -13.87
C LEU A 135 4.14 -3.68 -14.73
N ARG A 136 4.30 -3.81 -16.06
CA ARG A 136 3.17 -3.91 -16.98
C ARG A 136 2.13 -4.97 -16.62
N PRO A 137 2.50 -6.19 -16.14
CA PRO A 137 1.51 -7.18 -15.72
C PRO A 137 0.58 -6.72 -14.60
N PHE A 138 1.01 -5.77 -13.75
CA PHE A 138 0.16 -5.22 -12.71
C PHE A 138 -0.85 -4.21 -13.26
N LEU A 139 -0.50 -3.47 -14.32
CA LEU A 139 -1.38 -2.44 -14.89
C LEU A 139 -2.74 -2.99 -15.34
N ASP A 140 -2.78 -4.25 -15.80
CA ASP A 140 -4.04 -4.89 -16.22
C ASP A 140 -4.92 -5.34 -15.03
N MET A 141 -4.39 -5.29 -13.80
CA MET A 141 -5.04 -5.80 -12.60
C MET A 141 -5.47 -4.68 -11.63
N VAL A 142 -4.77 -3.55 -11.64
CA VAL A 142 -4.98 -2.49 -10.64
C VAL A 142 -6.13 -1.55 -11.00
N ASP A 143 -6.73 -0.97 -9.98
CA ASP A 143 -7.79 0.04 -10.09
C ASP A 143 -7.23 1.46 -10.04
N ILE A 144 -6.01 1.61 -9.50
CA ILE A 144 -5.35 2.89 -9.29
C ILE A 144 -3.89 2.75 -9.70
N VAL A 145 -3.38 3.77 -10.36
CA VAL A 145 -1.94 3.91 -10.66
C VAL A 145 -1.46 5.22 -10.05
N LYS A 146 -0.45 5.16 -9.19
CA LYS A 146 0.23 6.34 -8.64
C LYS A 146 1.44 6.67 -9.50
N VAL A 147 1.62 7.94 -9.80
CA VAL A 147 2.77 8.47 -10.55
C VAL A 147 3.46 9.52 -9.69
N ASP A 148 4.71 9.28 -9.30
CA ASP A 148 5.53 10.29 -8.65
C ASP A 148 6.11 11.26 -9.71
N PHE A 149 5.71 12.52 -9.66
CA PHE A 149 6.18 13.54 -10.57
C PHE A 149 7.66 13.90 -10.41
N ARG A 150 8.28 13.54 -9.28
CA ARG A 150 9.73 13.70 -9.09
C ARG A 150 10.50 12.68 -9.92
N LEU A 151 9.94 11.48 -10.10
CA LEU A 151 10.52 10.42 -10.94
C LEU A 151 10.27 10.69 -12.44
N VAL A 152 9.26 11.49 -12.76
CA VAL A 152 8.88 11.83 -14.14
C VAL A 152 8.90 13.34 -14.34
N PRO A 153 10.08 13.99 -14.40
CA PRO A 153 10.18 15.45 -14.48
C PRO A 153 9.72 16.03 -15.83
N SER A 154 9.78 15.26 -16.92
CA SER A 154 9.37 15.69 -18.25
C SER A 154 7.84 15.72 -18.39
N GLU A 155 7.29 16.86 -18.81
CA GLU A 155 5.85 17.00 -19.09
C GLU A 155 5.39 16.07 -20.22
N GLU A 156 6.20 15.93 -21.26
CA GLU A 156 5.92 15.02 -22.36
C GLU A 156 5.77 13.58 -21.90
N LYS A 157 6.71 13.11 -21.03
CA LYS A 157 6.67 11.77 -20.47
C LYS A 157 5.48 11.58 -19.51
N ARG A 158 5.10 12.59 -18.74
CA ARG A 158 3.88 12.57 -17.92
C ARG A 158 2.63 12.37 -18.77
N ARG A 159 2.56 13.09 -19.90
CA ARG A 159 1.47 12.97 -20.87
C ARG A 159 1.41 11.57 -21.49
N GLU A 160 2.57 11.02 -21.87
CA GLU A 160 2.68 9.66 -22.40
C GLU A 160 2.16 8.62 -21.39
N LEU A 161 2.63 8.71 -20.14
CA LEU A 161 2.16 7.83 -19.05
C LEU A 161 0.66 7.98 -18.82
N TYR A 162 0.14 9.19 -18.82
CA TYR A 162 -1.30 9.43 -18.67
C TYR A 162 -2.08 8.72 -19.78
N LEU A 163 -1.66 8.85 -21.03
CA LEU A 163 -2.32 8.19 -22.16
C LEU A 163 -2.22 6.68 -22.09
N THR A 164 -1.05 6.16 -21.68
CA THR A 164 -0.83 4.73 -21.47
C THR A 164 -1.79 4.18 -20.41
N VAL A 165 -1.86 4.81 -19.24
CA VAL A 165 -2.75 4.37 -18.16
C VAL A 165 -4.21 4.47 -18.58
N LYS A 166 -4.60 5.54 -19.31
CA LYS A 166 -5.98 5.74 -19.81
C LYS A 166 -6.39 4.75 -20.90
N SER A 167 -5.46 4.19 -21.63
CA SER A 167 -5.73 3.15 -22.64
C SER A 167 -5.97 1.76 -22.08
N LEU A 168 -5.69 1.53 -20.80
CA LEU A 168 -5.88 0.23 -20.15
C LEU A 168 -7.37 -0.12 -20.04
N LYS A 169 -7.70 -1.40 -20.25
CA LYS A 169 -9.09 -1.89 -20.27
C LYS A 169 -9.86 -1.60 -18.98
N GLY A 170 -9.18 -1.67 -17.84
CA GLY A 170 -9.74 -1.38 -16.51
C GLY A 170 -10.02 0.11 -16.28
N ASN A 171 -9.52 1.01 -17.14
CA ASN A 171 -9.57 2.47 -16.98
C ASN A 171 -9.22 2.90 -15.54
N PRO A 172 -8.04 2.52 -15.03
CA PRO A 172 -7.67 2.81 -13.64
C PRO A 172 -7.64 4.31 -13.38
N ARG A 173 -7.84 4.67 -12.11
CA ARG A 173 -7.67 6.05 -11.66
C ARG A 173 -6.19 6.40 -11.61
N LEU A 174 -5.85 7.59 -12.08
CA LEU A 174 -4.50 8.11 -11.94
C LEU A 174 -4.43 8.97 -10.67
N VAL A 175 -3.46 8.69 -9.81
CA VAL A 175 -3.09 9.51 -8.66
C VAL A 175 -1.70 10.07 -8.90
N VAL A 176 -1.50 11.33 -8.57
CA VAL A 176 -0.20 12.02 -8.68
C VAL A 176 0.31 12.32 -7.29
N ALA A 177 1.56 11.96 -7.01
CA ALA A 177 2.27 12.20 -5.75
C ALA A 177 3.48 13.13 -5.96
#